data_d06babd31eb0af16ea2c8b360451a92f
#
_entry.id   d06babd31eb0af16ea2c8b360451a92f
#
_cell.length_a   1.000
_cell.length_b   1.000
_cell.length_c   1.000
_cell.angle_alpha   90.00
_cell.angle_beta   90.00
_cell.angle_gamma   90.00
#
_symmetry.space_group_name_H-M   'P 1'
#
loop_
_entity.id
_entity.type
_entity.pdbx_description
1 polymer ?
#
loop_
_entity_poly.entity_id
_entity_poly.type
_entity_poly.pdbx_seq_one_letter_code
_entity_poly.pdbx_strand_id
1 'polypeptide(L)'
;MLSFLSIAAEPSFADDVTIPQMENFAVEEAICLADNVYHEARNQPTAGQMAVISVTINRVNDPRFPNTICGVVKEGPHRPTWKGTGEMIPVRHRCQFSWYCDGKSDKIYDTETWNHIYLLTKGIVSDTLQILDITEGATHYHADYVSPAWAKTKTKTIEIEDHIFYRWERVE
;
A
#
# COMPACT_ATOMS: atom_id res chain seq x y z
N MET A 1 -35.93 -34.38 -38.74
CA MET A 1 -35.42 -34.33 -37.36
C MET A 1 -34.45 -33.16 -37.31
N LEU A 2 -34.91 -32.02 -36.78
CA LEU A 2 -34.07 -30.85 -36.53
C LEU A 2 -33.61 -30.88 -35.06
N SER A 3 -32.32 -31.08 -34.85
CA SER A 3 -31.72 -30.97 -33.49
C SER A 3 -31.53 -29.50 -33.13
N PHE A 4 -32.20 -29.06 -32.11
CA PHE A 4 -31.95 -27.77 -31.50
C PHE A 4 -30.75 -27.91 -30.55
N LEU A 5 -29.61 -27.26 -30.91
CA LEU A 5 -28.52 -27.04 -29.98
C LEU A 5 -28.97 -25.98 -28.95
N SER A 6 -29.08 -26.40 -27.72
CA SER A 6 -29.26 -25.47 -26.56
C SER A 6 -27.91 -24.82 -26.27
N ILE A 7 -27.80 -23.51 -26.54
CA ILE A 7 -26.65 -22.70 -26.09
C ILE A 7 -26.89 -22.40 -24.64
N ALA A 8 -26.09 -23.03 -23.75
CA ALA A 8 -26.04 -22.66 -22.35
C ALA A 8 -25.42 -21.26 -22.24
N ALA A 9 -26.15 -20.32 -21.65
CA ALA A 9 -25.63 -19.00 -21.32
C ALA A 9 -24.53 -19.15 -20.25
N GLU A 10 -23.33 -18.68 -20.54
CA GLU A 10 -22.26 -18.56 -19.54
C GLU A 10 -22.67 -17.54 -18.46
N PRO A 11 -22.42 -17.81 -17.17
CA PRO A 11 -22.68 -16.82 -16.12
C PRO A 11 -21.76 -15.62 -16.34
N SER A 12 -22.35 -14.44 -16.58
CA SER A 12 -21.60 -13.20 -16.57
C SER A 12 -21.17 -12.91 -15.14
N PHE A 13 -19.88 -13.02 -14.83
CA PHE A 13 -19.27 -12.48 -13.62
C PHE A 13 -19.20 -10.95 -13.72
N ALA A 14 -20.32 -10.29 -13.71
CA ALA A 14 -20.43 -8.91 -13.30
C ALA A 14 -20.97 -8.96 -11.87
N ASP A 15 -20.08 -9.12 -10.88
CA ASP A 15 -20.44 -8.86 -9.51
C ASP A 15 -20.96 -7.42 -9.45
N ASP A 16 -22.22 -7.27 -9.08
CA ASP A 16 -22.95 -6.01 -9.06
C ASP A 16 -22.45 -5.17 -7.86
N VAL A 17 -21.21 -4.63 -7.98
CA VAL A 17 -20.59 -3.78 -6.97
C VAL A 17 -21.37 -2.47 -6.94
N THR A 18 -22.11 -2.25 -5.86
CA THR A 18 -22.93 -1.06 -5.71
C THR A 18 -22.06 0.18 -5.41
N ILE A 19 -22.54 1.39 -5.81
CA ILE A 19 -21.86 2.66 -5.53
C ILE A 19 -21.44 2.80 -4.06
N PRO A 20 -22.28 2.50 -3.05
CA PRO A 20 -21.87 2.55 -1.64
C PRO A 20 -20.72 1.59 -1.27
N GLN A 21 -20.61 0.44 -1.93
CA GLN A 21 -19.50 -0.49 -1.70
C GLN A 21 -18.19 0.05 -2.28
N MET A 22 -18.25 0.72 -3.45
CA MET A 22 -17.09 1.38 -4.06
C MET A 22 -16.62 2.57 -3.21
N GLU A 23 -17.53 3.38 -2.68
CA GLU A 23 -17.21 4.49 -1.78
C GLU A 23 -16.57 4.01 -0.49
N ASN A 24 -17.10 2.96 0.14
CA ASN A 24 -16.51 2.37 1.35
C ASN A 24 -15.11 1.80 1.07
N PHE A 25 -14.92 1.12 -0.06
CA PHE A 25 -13.62 0.61 -0.47
C PHE A 25 -12.60 1.75 -0.64
N ALA A 26 -12.97 2.82 -1.34
CA ALA A 26 -12.08 3.97 -1.52
C ALA A 26 -11.71 4.66 -0.18
N VAL A 27 -12.64 4.72 0.76
CA VAL A 27 -12.38 5.25 2.11
C VAL A 27 -11.39 4.36 2.87
N GLU A 28 -11.54 3.05 2.83
CA GLU A 28 -10.61 2.11 3.48
C GLU A 28 -9.18 2.19 2.87
N GLU A 29 -9.08 2.26 1.55
CA GLU A 29 -7.79 2.42 0.86
C GLU A 29 -7.11 3.75 1.25
N ALA A 30 -7.88 4.84 1.35
CA ALA A 30 -7.38 6.14 1.77
C ALA A 30 -6.89 6.13 3.24
N ILE A 31 -7.59 5.42 4.13
CA ILE A 31 -7.17 5.24 5.52
C ILE A 31 -5.88 4.42 5.59
N CYS A 32 -5.79 3.30 4.88
CA CYS A 32 -4.56 2.50 4.84
C CYS A 32 -3.35 3.34 4.36
N LEU A 33 -3.55 4.16 3.33
CA LEU A 33 -2.49 5.04 2.83
C LEU A 33 -2.11 6.10 3.86
N ALA A 34 -3.10 6.71 4.52
CA ALA A 34 -2.87 7.71 5.56
C ALA A 34 -2.12 7.15 6.76
N ASP A 35 -2.51 5.97 7.24
CA ASP A 35 -1.83 5.29 8.33
C ASP A 35 -0.38 5.00 7.96
N ASN A 36 -0.13 4.51 6.73
CA ASN A 36 1.22 4.24 6.27
C ASN A 36 2.08 5.51 6.24
N VAL A 37 1.58 6.59 5.65
CA VAL A 37 2.30 7.88 5.60
C VAL A 37 2.53 8.43 7.01
N TYR A 38 1.55 8.32 7.90
CA TYR A 38 1.67 8.78 9.27
C TYR A 38 2.78 8.04 10.02
N HIS A 39 2.83 6.72 9.93
CA HIS A 39 3.82 5.93 10.66
C HIS A 39 5.23 6.04 10.06
N GLU A 40 5.34 6.18 8.74
CA GLU A 40 6.63 6.24 8.05
C GLU A 40 7.20 7.67 7.93
N ALA A 41 6.34 8.69 7.80
CA ALA A 41 6.77 10.02 7.39
C ALA A 41 6.07 11.20 8.07
N ARG A 42 5.37 11.02 9.20
CA ARG A 42 4.66 12.16 9.86
C ARG A 42 5.59 13.31 10.26
N ASN A 43 6.85 13.02 10.55
CA ASN A 43 7.86 14.01 10.93
C ASN A 43 8.63 14.58 9.74
N GLN A 44 8.35 14.10 8.53
CA GLN A 44 8.99 14.55 7.30
C GLN A 44 8.21 15.72 6.69
N PRO A 45 8.86 16.61 5.96
CA PRO A 45 8.19 17.57 5.08
C PRO A 45 7.28 16.89 4.06
N THR A 46 6.43 17.67 3.40
CA THR A 46 5.49 17.17 2.39
C THR A 46 6.17 16.30 1.32
N ALA A 47 7.41 16.64 0.92
CA ALA A 47 8.17 15.84 -0.06
C ALA A 47 8.41 14.41 0.43
N GLY A 48 8.80 14.21 1.70
CA GLY A 48 8.99 12.89 2.28
C GLY A 48 7.67 12.09 2.37
N GLN A 49 6.57 12.76 2.74
CA GLN A 49 5.24 12.15 2.76
C GLN A 49 4.80 11.71 1.35
N MET A 50 4.97 12.58 0.35
CA MET A 50 4.67 12.28 -1.06
C MET A 50 5.53 11.14 -1.61
N ALA A 51 6.78 11.02 -1.17
CA ALA A 51 7.65 9.92 -1.56
C ALA A 51 7.15 8.56 -1.03
N VAL A 52 6.67 8.49 0.22
CA VAL A 52 6.05 7.27 0.78
C VAL A 52 4.76 6.91 0.04
N ILE A 53 3.93 7.90 -0.32
CA ILE A 53 2.74 7.71 -1.15
C ILE A 53 3.14 7.13 -2.51
N SER A 54 4.11 7.74 -3.19
CA SER A 54 4.60 7.29 -4.50
C SER A 54 5.07 5.84 -4.47
N VAL A 55 5.88 5.45 -3.48
CA VAL A 55 6.32 4.04 -3.33
C VAL A 55 5.15 3.10 -3.12
N THR A 56 4.16 3.48 -2.31
CA THR A 56 2.99 2.63 -2.06
C THR A 56 2.18 2.43 -3.35
N ILE A 57 1.96 3.48 -4.13
CA ILE A 57 1.24 3.41 -5.42
C ILE A 57 2.06 2.64 -6.46
N ASN A 58 3.39 2.84 -6.52
CA ASN A 58 4.26 2.09 -7.42
C ASN A 58 4.20 0.58 -7.14
N ARG A 59 4.10 0.18 -5.87
CA ARG A 59 3.89 -1.23 -5.50
C ARG A 59 2.53 -1.74 -5.96
N VAL A 60 1.44 -0.99 -5.75
CA VAL A 60 0.10 -1.38 -6.24
C VAL A 60 0.11 -1.62 -7.77
N ASN A 61 0.87 -0.83 -8.52
CA ASN A 61 0.99 -0.93 -9.97
C ASN A 61 2.01 -1.98 -10.46
N ASP A 62 2.74 -2.61 -9.54
CA ASP A 62 3.74 -3.63 -9.88
C ASP A 62 3.19 -5.02 -9.55
N PRO A 63 3.09 -5.95 -10.52
CA PRO A 63 2.47 -7.26 -10.32
C PRO A 63 3.19 -8.17 -9.31
N ARG A 64 4.35 -7.77 -8.80
CA ARG A 64 5.08 -8.47 -7.73
C ARG A 64 4.54 -8.16 -6.34
N PHE A 65 3.63 -7.21 -6.21
CA PHE A 65 3.01 -6.78 -4.95
C PHE A 65 1.48 -6.94 -5.02
N PRO A 66 0.79 -6.84 -3.89
CA PRO A 66 -0.66 -6.76 -3.88
C PRO A 66 -1.20 -5.59 -4.71
N ASN A 67 -2.34 -5.78 -5.36
CA ASN A 67 -2.96 -4.81 -6.26
C ASN A 67 -3.92 -3.82 -5.56
N THR A 68 -3.84 -3.70 -4.23
CA THR A 68 -4.59 -2.72 -3.42
C THR A 68 -3.65 -2.03 -2.46
N ILE A 69 -3.98 -0.81 -2.06
CA ILE A 69 -3.18 -0.03 -1.11
C ILE A 69 -3.14 -0.73 0.26
N CYS A 70 -4.29 -1.14 0.78
CA CYS A 70 -4.36 -1.89 2.04
C CYS A 70 -3.57 -3.21 1.96
N GLY A 71 -3.63 -3.90 0.81
CA GLY A 71 -2.84 -5.10 0.57
C GLY A 71 -1.35 -4.86 0.65
N VAL A 72 -0.86 -3.80 -0.01
CA VAL A 72 0.56 -3.38 0.03
C VAL A 72 0.98 -2.96 1.44
N VAL A 73 0.17 -2.16 2.12
CA VAL A 73 0.49 -1.64 3.46
C VAL A 73 0.55 -2.76 4.50
N LYS A 74 -0.36 -3.73 4.40
CA LYS A 74 -0.46 -4.86 5.34
C LYS A 74 0.29 -6.11 4.87
N GLU A 75 1.11 -6.00 3.82
CA GLU A 75 1.82 -7.13 3.23
C GLU A 75 2.79 -7.75 4.22
N GLY A 76 2.68 -9.06 4.36
CA GLY A 76 3.55 -9.88 5.21
C GLY A 76 2.90 -11.22 5.56
N PRO A 77 3.68 -12.18 6.08
CA PRO A 77 3.13 -13.45 6.52
C PRO A 77 2.25 -13.26 7.77
N HIS A 78 1.14 -13.98 7.81
CA HIS A 78 0.23 -14.03 8.94
C HIS A 78 0.20 -15.42 9.57
N ARG A 79 -0.18 -15.51 10.83
CA ARG A 79 -0.38 -16.74 11.58
C ARG A 79 -1.63 -16.68 12.44
N PRO A 80 -2.27 -17.82 12.77
CA PRO A 80 -3.39 -17.82 13.70
C PRO A 80 -3.01 -17.27 15.06
N THR A 81 -3.93 -16.58 15.71
CA THR A 81 -3.74 -16.22 17.11
C THR A 81 -3.76 -17.46 18.01
N TRP A 82 -3.08 -17.40 19.14
CA TRP A 82 -3.08 -18.48 20.13
C TRP A 82 -4.45 -18.72 20.79
N LYS A 83 -5.39 -17.76 20.64
CA LYS A 83 -6.73 -17.82 21.24
C LYS A 83 -7.66 -18.84 20.57
N GLY A 84 -7.28 -19.42 19.45
CA GLY A 84 -8.10 -20.39 18.73
C GLY A 84 -9.36 -19.81 18.09
N THR A 85 -9.44 -18.48 17.94
CA THR A 85 -10.62 -17.78 17.37
C THR A 85 -10.65 -17.79 15.84
N GLY A 86 -9.62 -18.34 15.19
CA GLY A 86 -9.44 -18.25 13.74
C GLY A 86 -8.91 -16.90 13.24
N GLU A 87 -8.76 -15.94 14.13
CA GLU A 87 -8.20 -14.63 13.82
C GLU A 87 -6.73 -14.77 13.38
N MET A 88 -6.36 -14.12 12.28
CA MET A 88 -5.01 -14.08 11.75
C MET A 88 -4.31 -12.80 12.18
N ILE A 89 -3.09 -12.94 12.70
CA ILE A 89 -2.25 -11.81 13.10
C ILE A 89 -0.95 -11.80 12.31
N PRO A 90 -0.38 -10.61 12.00
CA PRO A 90 0.88 -10.53 11.27
C PRO A 90 2.04 -11.15 12.08
N VAL A 91 2.98 -11.77 11.38
CA VAL A 91 4.21 -12.31 12.00
C VAL A 91 5.14 -11.15 12.28
N ARG A 92 5.49 -10.99 13.56
CA ARG A 92 6.28 -9.88 14.06
C ARG A 92 7.59 -9.68 13.27
N HIS A 93 7.88 -8.44 12.90
CA HIS A 93 9.08 -7.99 12.17
C HIS A 93 9.26 -8.62 10.78
N ARG A 94 8.18 -9.07 10.14
CA ARG A 94 8.22 -9.69 8.80
C ARG A 94 7.32 -9.00 7.78
N CYS A 95 6.81 -7.81 8.08
CA CYS A 95 5.99 -7.02 7.18
C CYS A 95 6.84 -6.09 6.31
N GLN A 96 6.29 -5.69 5.17
CA GLN A 96 6.93 -4.74 4.26
C GLN A 96 7.09 -3.36 4.90
N PHE A 97 6.05 -2.90 5.59
CA PHE A 97 6.12 -1.72 6.45
C PHE A 97 6.24 -2.18 7.90
N SER A 98 7.35 -1.82 8.54
CA SER A 98 7.74 -2.39 9.83
C SER A 98 6.76 -2.05 10.96
N TRP A 99 6.15 -0.87 10.93
CA TRP A 99 5.21 -0.40 11.93
C TRP A 99 4.01 -1.34 12.09
N TYR A 100 3.49 -1.90 10.98
CA TYR A 100 2.31 -2.76 10.97
C TYR A 100 2.49 -4.05 11.79
N CYS A 101 3.72 -4.52 11.99
CA CYS A 101 3.96 -5.75 12.75
C CYS A 101 5.18 -5.68 13.70
N ASP A 102 5.56 -4.51 14.17
CA ASP A 102 6.63 -4.35 15.17
C ASP A 102 6.18 -4.71 16.59
N GLY A 103 4.86 -4.90 16.77
CA GLY A 103 4.22 -5.27 18.04
C GLY A 103 4.04 -4.11 18.99
N LYS A 104 4.18 -2.88 18.51
CA LYS A 104 3.75 -1.68 19.23
C LYS A 104 2.29 -1.35 18.92
N SER A 105 1.77 -0.32 19.55
CA SER A 105 0.41 0.16 19.26
C SER A 105 0.42 1.09 18.06
N ASP A 106 -0.43 0.79 17.08
CA ASP A 106 -0.64 1.62 15.87
C ASP A 106 -1.60 2.80 16.12
N LYS A 107 -1.83 3.12 17.40
CA LYS A 107 -2.71 4.22 17.78
C LYS A 107 -2.19 5.55 17.26
N ILE A 108 -3.07 6.29 16.59
CA ILE A 108 -2.81 7.66 16.16
C ILE A 108 -2.91 8.58 17.38
N TYR A 109 -1.81 9.24 17.73
CA TYR A 109 -1.74 10.18 18.86
C TYR A 109 -1.86 11.64 18.40
N ASP A 110 -1.27 11.97 17.25
CA ASP A 110 -1.38 13.28 16.62
C ASP A 110 -2.47 13.22 15.54
N THR A 111 -3.69 13.47 15.98
CA THR A 111 -4.87 13.40 15.09
C THR A 111 -4.92 14.57 14.12
N GLU A 112 -4.30 15.72 14.43
CA GLU A 112 -4.25 16.87 13.53
C GLU A 112 -3.38 16.55 12.31
N THR A 113 -2.16 16.08 12.53
CA THR A 113 -1.26 15.63 11.46
C THR A 113 -1.88 14.49 10.65
N TRP A 114 -2.50 13.49 11.33
CA TRP A 114 -3.16 12.39 10.64
C TRP A 114 -4.32 12.86 9.76
N ASN A 115 -5.17 13.76 10.24
CA ASN A 115 -6.28 14.31 9.46
C ASN A 115 -5.78 15.06 8.22
N HIS A 116 -4.68 15.82 8.34
CA HIS A 116 -4.07 16.50 7.20
C HIS A 116 -3.60 15.48 6.14
N ILE A 117 -2.89 14.45 6.56
CA ILE A 117 -2.45 13.35 5.69
C ILE A 117 -3.66 12.63 5.06
N TYR A 118 -4.71 12.34 5.85
CA TYR A 118 -5.91 11.67 5.35
C TYR A 118 -6.64 12.47 4.26
N LEU A 119 -6.74 13.79 4.39
CA LEU A 119 -7.34 14.61 3.34
C LEU A 119 -6.56 14.54 2.03
N LEU A 120 -5.23 14.53 2.11
CA LEU A 120 -4.34 14.34 0.96
C LEU A 120 -4.55 12.96 0.31
N THR A 121 -4.47 11.88 1.10
CA THR A 121 -4.60 10.50 0.61
C THR A 121 -6.00 10.22 0.07
N LYS A 122 -7.04 10.77 0.69
CA LYS A 122 -8.42 10.69 0.19
C LYS A 122 -8.56 11.33 -1.19
N GLY A 123 -7.97 12.51 -1.39
CA GLY A 123 -7.97 13.18 -2.69
C GLY A 123 -7.28 12.36 -3.78
N ILE A 124 -6.18 11.70 -3.44
CA ILE A 124 -5.43 10.83 -4.35
C ILE A 124 -6.22 9.57 -4.70
N VAL A 125 -6.76 8.87 -3.70
CA VAL A 125 -7.50 7.61 -3.92
C VAL A 125 -8.81 7.84 -4.67
N SER A 126 -9.47 9.00 -4.47
CA SER A 126 -10.68 9.39 -5.21
C SER A 126 -10.41 10.03 -6.58
N ASP A 127 -9.15 10.06 -7.02
CA ASP A 127 -8.69 10.69 -8.28
C ASP A 127 -9.06 12.17 -8.43
N THR A 128 -9.35 12.86 -7.31
CA THR A 128 -9.60 14.30 -7.28
C THR A 128 -8.31 15.09 -7.13
N LEU A 129 -7.22 14.45 -6.75
CA LEU A 129 -5.88 14.99 -6.65
C LEU A 129 -4.89 14.11 -7.40
N GLN A 130 -4.31 14.65 -8.46
CA GLN A 130 -3.23 13.99 -9.23
C GLN A 130 -1.89 14.22 -8.54
N ILE A 131 -1.07 13.17 -8.44
CA ILE A 131 0.30 13.28 -7.94
C ILE A 131 1.31 12.88 -9.02
N LEU A 132 2.45 13.55 -8.99
CA LEU A 132 3.60 13.13 -9.76
C LEU A 132 4.42 12.15 -8.91
N ASP A 133 4.84 11.04 -9.48
CA ASP A 133 5.82 10.16 -8.82
C ASP A 133 7.18 10.85 -8.76
N ILE A 134 7.52 11.33 -7.57
CA ILE A 134 8.80 12.01 -7.31
C ILE A 134 9.92 11.03 -6.98
N THR A 135 9.65 9.71 -6.96
CA THR A 135 10.61 8.66 -6.60
C THR A 135 11.17 7.91 -7.81
N GLU A 136 10.77 8.30 -9.03
CA GLU A 136 11.21 7.69 -10.30
C GLU A 136 10.92 6.19 -10.40
N GLY A 137 9.74 5.76 -9.98
CA GLY A 137 9.30 4.37 -10.01
C GLY A 137 9.87 3.52 -8.86
N ALA A 138 10.33 4.13 -7.78
CA ALA A 138 10.86 3.38 -6.65
C ALA A 138 9.78 2.52 -5.98
N THR A 139 10.16 1.30 -5.62
CA THR A 139 9.34 0.35 -4.85
C THR A 139 9.96 0.01 -3.49
N HIS A 140 11.17 0.50 -3.22
CA HIS A 140 11.90 0.26 -1.98
C HIS A 140 12.58 1.55 -1.51
N TYR A 141 12.73 1.69 -0.20
CA TYR A 141 13.54 2.75 0.40
C TYR A 141 14.09 2.30 1.75
N HIS A 142 15.06 3.01 2.24
CA HIS A 142 15.56 2.90 3.61
C HIS A 142 16.02 4.26 4.10
N ALA A 143 16.11 4.43 5.41
CA ALA A 143 16.67 5.64 5.98
C ALA A 143 18.17 5.76 5.64
N ASP A 144 18.66 6.98 5.44
CA ASP A 144 20.03 7.29 4.98
C ASP A 144 21.12 6.74 5.90
N TYR A 145 20.83 6.58 7.19
CA TYR A 145 21.74 6.05 8.21
C TYR A 145 21.81 4.51 8.28
N VAL A 146 21.05 3.77 7.44
CA VAL A 146 21.11 2.31 7.34
C VAL A 146 21.63 1.86 5.98
N SER A 147 22.17 0.65 5.89
CA SER A 147 22.68 0.08 4.64
C SER A 147 22.23 -1.37 4.50
N PRO A 148 20.99 -1.64 4.10
CA PRO A 148 20.48 -2.98 3.96
C PRO A 148 21.11 -3.71 2.77
N ALA A 149 21.36 -5.02 2.94
CA ALA A 149 22.05 -5.81 1.91
C ALA A 149 21.29 -5.80 0.56
N TRP A 150 19.96 -5.73 0.58
CA TRP A 150 19.14 -5.71 -0.63
C TRP A 150 19.34 -4.45 -1.48
N ALA A 151 19.80 -3.33 -0.92
CA ALA A 151 20.00 -2.08 -1.66
C ALA A 151 20.99 -2.27 -2.84
N LYS A 152 21.97 -3.18 -2.69
CA LYS A 152 22.95 -3.50 -3.75
C LYS A 152 22.35 -4.24 -4.95
N THR A 153 21.13 -4.76 -4.81
CA THR A 153 20.43 -5.55 -5.85
C THR A 153 19.37 -4.74 -6.60
N LYS A 154 19.29 -3.45 -6.33
CA LYS A 154 18.27 -2.55 -6.90
C LYS A 154 18.93 -1.29 -7.44
N THR A 155 18.27 -0.62 -8.36
CA THR A 155 18.73 0.66 -8.91
C THR A 155 18.34 1.78 -7.96
N LYS A 156 19.34 2.47 -7.40
CA LYS A 156 19.11 3.71 -6.67
C LYS A 156 18.55 4.76 -7.63
N THR A 157 17.45 5.41 -7.23
CA THR A 157 16.78 6.45 -8.01
C THR A 157 17.10 7.83 -7.46
N ILE A 158 16.63 8.15 -6.27
CA ILE A 158 16.72 9.50 -5.69
C ILE A 158 16.91 9.43 -4.17
N GLU A 159 17.38 10.52 -3.59
CA GLU A 159 17.35 10.77 -2.15
C GLU A 159 16.35 11.90 -1.88
N ILE A 160 15.42 11.68 -0.96
CA ILE A 160 14.45 12.67 -0.53
C ILE A 160 14.42 12.65 1.00
N GLU A 161 14.73 13.78 1.61
CA GLU A 161 14.85 13.94 3.06
C GLU A 161 15.77 12.84 3.65
N ASP A 162 15.31 12.13 4.67
CA ASP A 162 16.10 11.11 5.35
C ASP A 162 16.01 9.72 4.68
N HIS A 163 15.55 9.65 3.42
CA HIS A 163 15.31 8.38 2.73
C HIS A 163 16.04 8.29 1.39
N ILE A 164 16.58 7.10 1.12
CA ILE A 164 17.18 6.71 -0.16
C ILE A 164 16.25 5.73 -0.85
N PHE A 165 15.86 6.06 -2.08
CA PHE A 165 14.85 5.33 -2.85
C PHE A 165 15.47 4.44 -3.92
N TYR A 166 14.81 3.28 -4.19
CA TYR A 166 15.32 2.27 -5.11
C TYR A 166 14.19 1.68 -5.94
N ARG A 167 14.44 1.53 -7.24
CA ARG A 167 13.60 0.80 -8.16
C ARG A 167 14.07 -0.65 -8.29
N TRP A 168 13.13 -1.58 -8.24
CA TRP A 168 13.38 -2.98 -8.54
C TRP A 168 13.13 -3.20 -10.02
N GLU A 169 14.20 -3.29 -10.81
CA GLU A 169 14.09 -3.44 -12.26
C GLU A 169 13.35 -4.74 -12.62
N ARG A 170 12.55 -4.66 -13.68
CA ARG A 170 11.96 -5.87 -14.29
C ARG A 170 13.04 -6.55 -15.11
N VAL A 171 13.21 -7.85 -14.90
CA VAL A 171 14.01 -8.67 -15.81
C VAL A 171 13.08 -8.98 -16.98
N GLU A 172 13.43 -8.47 -18.16
CA GLU A 172 12.74 -8.80 -19.42
C GLU A 172 12.95 -10.27 -19.81
#